data_b5bed272d02be3be6d7eab8da45c13cf
#
_entry.id   b5bed272d02be3be6d7eab8da45c13cf
#
_cell.length_a   1.000
_cell.length_b   1.000
_cell.length_c   1.000
_cell.angle_alpha   90.00
_cell.angle_beta   90.00
_cell.angle_gamma   90.00
#
_symmetry.space_group_name_H-M   'P 1'
#
loop_
_entity.id
_entity.type
_entity.pdbx_description
1 polymer ?
#
loop_
_entity_poly.entity_id
_entity_poly.type
_entity_poly.pdbx_seq_one_letter_code
_entity_poly.pdbx_strand_id
1 'polypeptide(L)'
;MEPITKLTDTFWNEKGLREEALFQKQNALLFPTKKVTIRAVPMTERTPELTRMYKAFCEKYPYDFGIISCSYMYIDGGEDYPWHVDNVVGLKVSELPPVQCTINILVEGSETAVEFENFGEYVYKAAVFNTSIMHRITPKSDRIITRLSFREMCYKDVVRKVKTKINN
;
A
#
# COMPACT_ATOMS: atom_id res chain seq x y z
N MET A 1 7.77 -2.16 -18.82
CA MET A 1 6.52 -2.17 -18.02
C MET A 1 6.62 -1.09 -16.97
N GLU A 2 5.64 -0.22 -16.89
CA GLU A 2 5.58 0.84 -15.88
C GLU A 2 5.64 0.23 -14.47
N PRO A 3 6.36 0.87 -13.51
CA PRO A 3 6.48 0.35 -12.15
C PRO A 3 5.22 0.56 -11.30
N ILE A 4 4.28 1.35 -11.80
CA ILE A 4 3.04 1.73 -11.15
C ILE A 4 1.88 1.72 -12.14
N THR A 5 0.71 1.30 -11.69
CA THR A 5 -0.55 1.40 -12.44
C THR A 5 -1.57 2.14 -11.59
N LYS A 6 -1.95 3.35 -12.01
CA LYS A 6 -2.93 4.16 -11.29
C LYS A 6 -4.32 3.51 -11.37
N LEU A 7 -5.03 3.50 -10.26
CA LEU A 7 -6.41 3.05 -10.16
C LEU A 7 -7.35 4.26 -10.28
N THR A 8 -8.31 4.16 -11.18
CA THR A 8 -9.31 5.20 -11.42
C THR A 8 -10.65 4.89 -10.74
N ASP A 9 -10.95 3.60 -10.60
CA ASP A 9 -12.16 3.14 -9.94
C ASP A 9 -11.94 2.98 -8.43
N THR A 10 -12.91 3.43 -7.65
CA THR A 10 -12.89 3.29 -6.20
C THR A 10 -13.68 2.06 -5.76
N PHE A 11 -13.12 1.28 -4.83
CA PHE A 11 -13.80 0.19 -4.11
C PHE A 11 -13.77 0.41 -2.60
N TRP A 12 -13.33 1.59 -2.16
CA TRP A 12 -13.16 1.94 -0.75
C TRP A 12 -14.00 3.15 -0.35
N ASN A 13 -14.27 3.27 0.94
CA ASN A 13 -14.87 4.45 1.55
C ASN A 13 -13.77 5.35 2.11
N GLU A 14 -13.43 6.42 1.40
CA GLU A 14 -12.33 7.32 1.77
C GLU A 14 -12.53 7.94 3.16
N LYS A 15 -13.74 8.42 3.46
CA LYS A 15 -14.06 9.02 4.76
C LYS A 15 -13.94 8.01 5.90
N GLY A 16 -14.49 6.82 5.74
CA GLY A 16 -14.44 5.76 6.73
C GLY A 16 -13.01 5.30 7.01
N LEU A 17 -12.20 5.09 5.96
CA LEU A 17 -10.80 4.73 6.09
C LEU A 17 -9.99 5.83 6.80
N ARG A 18 -10.24 7.10 6.47
CA ARG A 18 -9.54 8.23 7.12
C ARG A 18 -9.86 8.30 8.60
N GLU A 19 -11.13 8.25 8.97
CA GLU A 19 -11.57 8.30 10.36
C GLU A 19 -11.00 7.14 11.17
N GLU A 20 -11.05 5.93 10.64
CA GLU A 20 -10.49 4.75 11.29
C GLU A 20 -8.95 4.83 11.38
N ALA A 21 -8.27 5.26 10.32
CA ALA A 21 -6.83 5.43 10.32
C ALA A 21 -6.38 6.43 11.37
N LEU A 22 -7.06 7.57 11.51
CA LEU A 22 -6.76 8.57 12.54
C LEU A 22 -6.99 8.03 13.96
N PHE A 23 -8.04 7.25 14.16
CA PHE A 23 -8.31 6.59 15.44
C PHE A 23 -7.24 5.53 15.77
N GLN A 24 -6.83 4.73 14.80
CA GLN A 24 -5.85 3.65 14.98
C GLN A 24 -4.40 4.15 15.09
N LYS A 25 -4.13 5.40 14.82
CA LYS A 25 -2.78 5.96 14.86
C LYS A 25 -2.08 5.75 16.20
N GLN A 26 -2.83 5.79 17.30
CA GLN A 26 -2.31 5.55 18.66
C GLN A 26 -1.79 4.12 18.88
N ASN A 27 -2.28 3.16 18.09
CA ASN A 27 -1.88 1.75 18.15
C ASN A 27 -0.78 1.39 17.13
N ALA A 28 -0.32 2.38 16.36
CA ALA A 28 0.68 2.15 15.33
C ALA A 28 2.05 1.84 15.94
N LEU A 29 2.68 0.77 15.46
CA LEU A 29 4.02 0.38 15.84
C LEU A 29 5.05 0.94 14.87
N LEU A 30 6.20 1.37 15.43
CA LEU A 30 7.34 1.77 14.61
C LEU A 30 7.92 0.54 13.90
N PHE A 31 8.10 0.65 12.60
CA PHE A 31 8.98 -0.27 11.91
C PHE A 31 10.42 0.00 12.33
N PRO A 32 11.19 -1.03 12.72
CA PRO A 32 12.58 -0.86 13.10
C PRO A 32 13.48 -0.69 11.87
N THR A 33 13.28 0.38 11.12
CA THR A 33 14.18 0.80 10.06
C THR A 33 15.04 1.93 10.59
N LYS A 34 16.36 1.83 10.43
CA LYS A 34 17.34 2.69 11.10
C LYS A 34 17.26 4.18 10.75
N LYS A 35 16.38 4.64 9.87
CA LYS A 35 16.35 6.02 9.38
C LYS A 35 14.96 6.58 9.06
N VAL A 36 13.87 5.85 9.38
CA VAL A 36 12.57 6.19 8.82
C VAL A 36 11.47 5.91 9.82
N THR A 37 10.63 6.91 10.08
CA THR A 37 9.46 6.77 10.94
C THR A 37 8.26 6.31 10.11
N ILE A 38 8.23 5.04 9.77
CA ILE A 38 7.02 4.38 9.27
C ILE A 38 6.39 3.65 10.44
N ARG A 39 5.11 3.88 10.65
CA ARG A 39 4.31 3.17 11.64
C ARG A 39 3.25 2.37 10.92
N ALA A 40 2.94 1.19 11.41
CA ALA A 40 1.83 0.40 10.90
C ALA A 40 1.01 -0.20 12.04
N VAL A 41 -0.26 -0.40 11.78
CA VAL A 41 -1.10 -1.18 12.67
C VAL A 41 -0.76 -2.67 12.46
N PRO A 42 -0.53 -3.44 13.54
CA PRO A 42 -0.28 -4.87 13.42
C PRO A 42 -1.38 -5.56 12.63
N MET A 43 -0.99 -6.45 11.72
CA MET A 43 -1.89 -7.03 10.72
C MET A 43 -2.61 -8.30 11.20
N THR A 44 -2.60 -8.59 12.49
CA THR A 44 -3.23 -9.79 13.06
C THR A 44 -4.75 -9.76 13.01
N GLU A 45 -5.33 -8.55 13.02
CA GLU A 45 -6.78 -8.37 12.93
C GLU A 45 -7.09 -7.19 11.99
N ARG A 46 -7.92 -7.44 10.99
CA ARG A 46 -8.44 -6.36 10.18
C ARG A 46 -9.46 -5.56 10.97
N THR A 47 -9.32 -4.25 10.94
CA THR A 47 -10.33 -3.34 11.47
C THR A 47 -11.61 -3.37 10.62
N PRO A 48 -12.75 -2.86 11.10
CA PRO A 48 -14.00 -2.86 10.34
C PRO A 48 -13.88 -2.22 8.94
N GLU A 49 -13.25 -1.07 8.82
CA GLU A 49 -13.10 -0.40 7.50
C GLU A 49 -12.14 -1.13 6.57
N LEU A 50 -11.03 -1.65 7.08
CA LEU A 50 -10.13 -2.49 6.28
C LEU A 50 -10.82 -3.77 5.81
N THR A 51 -11.67 -4.35 6.64
CA THR A 51 -12.48 -5.52 6.27
C THR A 51 -13.48 -5.20 5.17
N ARG A 52 -14.19 -4.06 5.27
CA ARG A 52 -15.11 -3.61 4.22
C ARG A 52 -14.40 -3.36 2.90
N MET A 53 -13.25 -2.67 2.95
CA MET A 53 -12.42 -2.42 1.77
C MET A 53 -11.96 -3.72 1.11
N TYR A 54 -11.48 -4.67 1.89
CA TYR A 54 -11.06 -5.98 1.40
C TYR A 54 -12.20 -6.72 0.71
N LYS A 55 -13.38 -6.77 1.33
CA LYS A 55 -14.56 -7.40 0.76
C LYS A 55 -14.99 -6.71 -0.54
N ALA A 56 -15.02 -5.39 -0.54
CA ALA A 56 -15.37 -4.63 -1.74
C ALA A 56 -14.37 -4.86 -2.88
N PHE A 57 -13.09 -4.98 -2.56
CA PHE A 57 -12.06 -5.36 -3.53
C PHE A 57 -12.34 -6.75 -4.13
N CYS A 58 -12.61 -7.74 -3.30
CA CYS A 58 -12.89 -9.11 -3.76
C CYS A 58 -14.19 -9.21 -4.58
N GLU A 59 -15.20 -8.42 -4.26
CA GLU A 59 -16.44 -8.33 -5.04
C GLU A 59 -16.22 -7.68 -6.40
N LYS A 60 -15.45 -6.60 -6.43
CA LYS A 60 -15.14 -5.87 -7.65
C LYS A 60 -14.25 -6.68 -8.60
N TYR A 61 -13.28 -7.38 -8.05
CA TYR A 61 -12.32 -8.19 -8.78
C TYR A 61 -12.44 -9.65 -8.33
N PRO A 62 -13.41 -10.42 -8.89
CA PRO A 62 -13.73 -11.78 -8.42
C PRO A 62 -12.72 -12.81 -8.95
N TYR A 63 -11.46 -12.62 -8.63
CA TYR A 63 -10.37 -13.51 -8.98
C TYR A 63 -9.68 -14.03 -7.72
N ASP A 64 -9.00 -15.14 -7.83
CA ASP A 64 -8.10 -15.60 -6.77
C ASP A 64 -6.79 -14.80 -6.80
N PHE A 65 -6.55 -14.02 -5.77
CA PHE A 65 -5.31 -13.26 -5.58
C PHE A 65 -4.37 -13.91 -4.56
N GLY A 66 -4.75 -15.06 -3.98
CA GLY A 66 -4.02 -15.63 -2.86
C GLY A 66 -4.13 -14.80 -1.58
N ILE A 67 -3.10 -14.81 -0.77
CA ILE A 67 -3.07 -14.11 0.51
C ILE A 67 -2.92 -12.60 0.28
N ILE A 68 -3.89 -11.83 0.81
CA ILE A 68 -3.87 -10.37 0.85
C ILE A 68 -3.88 -9.89 2.30
N SER A 69 -2.92 -9.06 2.65
CA SER A 69 -2.88 -8.38 3.95
C SER A 69 -3.30 -6.92 3.78
N CYS A 70 -4.01 -6.37 4.76
CA CYS A 70 -4.40 -4.96 4.77
C CYS A 70 -3.83 -4.25 5.98
N SER A 71 -3.36 -3.01 5.78
CA SER A 71 -2.81 -2.20 6.87
C SER A 71 -2.95 -0.71 6.60
N TYR A 72 -2.88 0.10 7.66
CA TYR A 72 -2.60 1.53 7.57
C TYR A 72 -1.10 1.75 7.75
N MET A 73 -0.54 2.65 6.96
CA MET A 73 0.83 3.09 7.11
C MET A 73 0.88 4.60 7.35
N TYR A 74 1.58 4.99 8.41
CA TYR A 74 1.74 6.38 8.82
C TYR A 74 3.16 6.82 8.47
N ILE A 75 3.27 7.84 7.62
CA ILE A 75 4.54 8.28 7.06
C ILE A 75 4.75 9.74 7.45
N ASP A 76 5.77 10.01 8.24
CA ASP A 76 6.11 11.35 8.67
C ASP A 76 6.73 12.15 7.52
N GLY A 77 6.28 13.40 7.36
CA GLY A 77 6.80 14.32 6.37
C GLY A 77 8.15 14.94 6.75
N GLY A 78 8.81 15.51 5.77
CA GLY A 78 10.07 16.23 5.99
C GLY A 78 11.31 15.35 6.10
N GLU A 79 11.19 14.03 5.97
CA GLU A 79 12.30 13.09 5.98
C GLU A 79 12.55 12.51 4.58
N ASP A 80 13.83 12.27 4.27
CA ASP A 80 14.21 11.56 3.06
C ASP A 80 14.23 10.05 3.35
N TYR A 81 13.34 9.32 2.68
CA TYR A 81 13.29 7.88 2.78
C TYR A 81 14.31 7.25 1.84
N PRO A 82 15.11 6.26 2.29
CA PRO A 82 16.14 5.67 1.46
C PRO A 82 15.55 4.86 0.31
N TRP A 83 16.34 4.69 -0.74
CA TRP A 83 16.04 3.72 -1.78
C TRP A 83 15.88 2.32 -1.20
N HIS A 84 14.79 1.64 -1.52
CA HIS A 84 14.49 0.30 -1.02
C HIS A 84 13.56 -0.47 -1.96
N VAL A 85 13.48 -1.75 -1.72
CA VAL A 85 12.42 -2.63 -2.22
C VAL A 85 11.62 -3.13 -1.02
N ASP A 86 10.33 -3.38 -1.19
CA ASP A 86 9.47 -3.76 -0.06
C ASP A 86 9.68 -5.20 0.43
N ASN A 87 10.49 -5.98 -0.28
CA ASN A 87 10.89 -7.31 0.13
C ASN A 87 11.96 -7.28 1.23
N VAL A 88 11.72 -6.56 2.31
CA VAL A 88 12.69 -6.48 3.40
C VAL A 88 12.77 -7.83 4.12
N VAL A 89 13.77 -8.58 3.72
CA VAL A 89 14.24 -9.75 4.46
C VAL A 89 14.67 -9.30 5.85
N GLY A 90 14.01 -9.79 6.88
CA GLY A 90 14.42 -9.58 8.27
C GLY A 90 13.38 -9.04 9.23
N LEU A 91 12.29 -8.46 8.78
CA LEU A 91 11.13 -8.18 9.61
C LEU A 91 10.23 -9.42 9.64
N LYS A 92 10.51 -10.36 10.51
CA LYS A 92 9.54 -11.41 10.85
C LYS A 92 8.37 -10.80 11.62
N VAL A 93 7.58 -9.98 10.94
CA VAL A 93 6.32 -9.46 11.49
C VAL A 93 5.24 -10.53 11.42
N SER A 94 5.41 -11.53 10.58
CA SER A 94 4.51 -12.68 10.45
C SER A 94 5.21 -13.83 9.72
N GLU A 95 4.67 -15.05 9.84
CA GLU A 95 5.06 -16.22 9.05
C GLU A 95 4.55 -16.18 7.60
N LEU A 96 3.95 -15.03 7.18
CA LEU A 96 3.43 -14.85 5.83
C LEU A 96 4.57 -14.73 4.80
N PRO A 97 4.34 -15.17 3.57
CA PRO A 97 5.27 -14.95 2.47
C PRO A 97 5.58 -13.45 2.28
N PRO A 98 6.75 -13.10 1.72
CA PRO A 98 7.11 -11.72 1.42
C PRO A 98 6.08 -11.03 0.53
N VAL A 99 5.97 -9.70 0.66
CA VAL A 99 5.12 -8.90 -0.22
C VAL A 99 5.67 -8.92 -1.65
N GLN A 100 4.82 -9.28 -2.61
CA GLN A 100 5.18 -9.31 -4.03
C GLN A 100 4.73 -8.05 -4.77
N CYS A 101 3.64 -7.43 -4.32
CA CYS A 101 2.99 -6.31 -4.96
C CYS A 101 2.06 -5.64 -3.94
N THR A 102 1.81 -4.34 -4.09
CA THR A 102 0.84 -3.64 -3.23
C THR A 102 -0.13 -2.80 -4.03
N ILE A 103 -1.32 -2.57 -3.46
CA ILE A 103 -2.17 -1.44 -3.81
C ILE A 103 -2.05 -0.45 -2.67
N ASN A 104 -1.65 0.78 -2.98
CA ASN A 104 -1.56 1.87 -2.03
C ASN A 104 -2.66 2.90 -2.32
N ILE A 105 -3.36 3.33 -1.28
CA ILE A 105 -4.43 4.32 -1.34
C ILE A 105 -4.10 5.43 -0.35
N LEU A 106 -3.96 6.66 -0.84
CA LEU A 106 -3.76 7.83 0.01
C LEU A 106 -5.09 8.20 0.67
N VAL A 107 -5.15 8.19 2.00
CA VAL A 107 -6.37 8.51 2.76
C VAL A 107 -6.25 9.82 3.55
N GLU A 108 -5.03 10.25 3.86
CA GLU A 108 -4.76 11.51 4.55
C GLU A 108 -3.44 12.11 4.07
N GLY A 109 -3.38 13.43 3.96
CA GLY A 109 -2.19 14.17 3.54
C GLY A 109 -2.19 14.52 2.06
N SER A 110 -1.13 15.18 1.64
CA SER A 110 -0.96 15.60 0.24
C SER A 110 -0.43 14.44 -0.63
N GLU A 111 -0.78 14.47 -1.91
CA GLU A 111 -0.16 13.59 -2.90
C GLU A 111 1.35 13.84 -2.92
N THR A 112 2.11 12.77 -2.76
CA THR A 112 3.57 12.81 -2.77
C THR A 112 4.09 11.92 -3.89
N ALA A 113 5.09 12.42 -4.60
CA ALA A 113 5.75 11.64 -5.63
C ALA A 113 6.47 10.44 -5.02
N VAL A 114 6.31 9.30 -5.64
CA VAL A 114 7.20 8.14 -5.48
C VAL A 114 8.15 8.13 -6.65
N GLU A 115 9.43 7.99 -6.36
CA GLU A 115 10.48 7.89 -7.38
C GLU A 115 10.90 6.42 -7.53
N PHE A 116 10.87 5.92 -8.73
CA PHE A 116 11.36 4.57 -9.08
C PHE A 116 12.68 4.65 -9.84
N GLU A 117 13.62 3.81 -9.47
CA GLU A 117 14.90 3.71 -10.14
C GLU A 117 14.72 3.43 -11.65
N ASN A 118 15.33 4.25 -12.48
CA ASN A 118 15.26 4.21 -13.96
C ASN A 118 13.89 4.52 -14.58
N PHE A 119 12.88 4.92 -13.80
CA PHE A 119 11.53 5.26 -14.30
C PHE A 119 11.10 6.69 -13.98
N GLY A 120 11.71 7.33 -12.99
CA GLY A 120 11.35 8.68 -12.57
C GLY A 120 10.26 8.74 -11.50
N GLU A 121 9.60 9.89 -11.42
CA GLU A 121 8.63 10.21 -10.39
C GLU A 121 7.19 9.99 -10.84
N TYR A 122 6.37 9.50 -9.94
CA TYR A 122 4.92 9.28 -10.12
C TYR A 122 4.14 9.85 -8.95
N VAL A 123 3.13 10.65 -9.24
CA VAL A 123 2.15 11.12 -8.25
C VAL A 123 0.90 10.26 -8.38
N TYR A 124 0.35 9.81 -7.26
CA TYR A 124 -0.82 8.95 -7.25
C TYR A 124 -1.74 9.23 -6.05
N LYS A 125 -3.03 8.95 -6.23
CA LYS A 125 -3.99 8.82 -5.13
C LYS A 125 -4.22 7.36 -4.77
N ALA A 126 -4.41 6.51 -5.76
CA ALA A 126 -4.48 5.06 -5.59
C ALA A 126 -3.78 4.38 -6.77
N ALA A 127 -2.95 3.39 -6.48
CA ALA A 127 -2.19 2.70 -7.51
C ALA A 127 -1.72 1.31 -7.09
N VAL A 128 -1.53 0.46 -8.07
CA VAL A 128 -0.79 -0.80 -7.93
C VAL A 128 0.69 -0.52 -8.08
N PHE A 129 1.49 -1.00 -7.15
CA PHE A 129 2.94 -0.81 -7.10
C PHE A 129 3.71 -2.08 -7.38
N ASN A 130 4.70 -1.99 -8.23
CA ASN A 130 5.72 -3.02 -8.34
C ASN A 130 6.77 -2.85 -7.24
N THR A 131 6.56 -3.51 -6.12
CA THR A 131 7.42 -3.39 -4.93
C THR A 131 8.79 -4.05 -5.07
N SER A 132 9.03 -4.78 -6.16
CA SER A 132 10.34 -5.37 -6.47
C SER A 132 11.30 -4.42 -7.20
N ILE A 133 10.82 -3.25 -7.62
CA ILE A 133 11.66 -2.19 -8.18
C ILE A 133 12.10 -1.25 -7.06
N MET A 134 13.39 -0.86 -7.09
CA MET A 134 13.92 0.14 -6.15
C MET A 134 13.14 1.44 -6.26
N HIS A 135 12.67 1.91 -5.13
CA HIS A 135 11.89 3.14 -5.04
C HIS A 135 12.15 3.88 -3.74
N ARG A 136 11.77 5.15 -3.72
CA ARG A 136 11.82 6.00 -2.53
C ARG A 136 10.69 7.02 -2.55
N ILE A 137 10.43 7.61 -1.40
CA ILE A 137 9.52 8.73 -1.24
C ILE A 137 10.21 9.87 -0.49
N THR A 138 9.82 11.11 -0.80
CA THR A 138 10.27 12.31 -0.11
C THR A 138 9.05 13.13 0.31
N PRO A 139 8.30 12.69 1.34
CA PRO A 139 7.05 13.33 1.72
C PRO A 139 7.30 14.71 2.31
N LYS A 140 6.62 15.72 1.78
CA LYS A 140 6.70 17.10 2.27
C LYS A 140 5.90 17.31 3.56
N SER A 141 4.89 16.49 3.79
CA SER A 141 4.01 16.51 4.96
C SER A 141 3.67 15.11 5.39
N ASP A 142 3.16 14.96 6.62
CA ASP A 142 2.67 13.71 7.12
C ASP A 142 1.56 13.18 6.21
N ARG A 143 1.55 11.87 5.99
CA ARG A 143 0.51 11.20 5.23
C ARG A 143 0.16 9.84 5.79
N ILE A 144 -1.05 9.39 5.49
CA ILE A 144 -1.52 8.05 5.81
C ILE A 144 -1.94 7.36 4.51
N ILE A 145 -1.44 6.17 4.30
CA ILE A 145 -1.87 5.30 3.21
C ILE A 145 -2.53 4.04 3.76
N THR A 146 -3.53 3.57 3.04
CA THR A 146 -4.06 2.22 3.22
C THR A 146 -3.42 1.32 2.20
N ARG A 147 -2.98 0.15 2.61
CA ARG A 147 -2.23 -0.77 1.76
C ARG A 147 -2.90 -2.15 1.74
N LEU A 148 -3.10 -2.67 0.53
CA LEU A 148 -3.35 -4.10 0.29
C LEU A 148 -2.04 -4.71 -0.18
N SER A 149 -1.53 -5.69 0.54
CA SER A 149 -0.27 -6.37 0.22
C SER A 149 -0.54 -7.77 -0.29
N PHE A 150 -0.13 -8.04 -1.52
CA PHE A 150 -0.27 -9.34 -2.19
C PHE A 150 0.97 -10.18 -1.91
N ARG A 151 0.77 -11.34 -1.31
CA ARG A 151 1.84 -12.23 -0.84
C ARG A 151 2.19 -13.35 -1.81
N GLU A 152 1.28 -13.67 -2.73
CA GLU A 152 1.41 -14.83 -3.62
C GLU A 152 1.28 -14.46 -5.09
N MET A 153 1.08 -13.18 -5.39
CA MET A 153 0.87 -12.71 -6.76
C MET A 153 1.74 -11.51 -7.08
N CYS A 154 2.46 -11.58 -8.19
CA CYS A 154 3.34 -10.50 -8.63
C CYS A 154 2.56 -9.33 -9.26
N TYR A 155 3.23 -8.19 -9.39
CA TYR A 155 2.68 -6.96 -9.96
C TYR A 155 1.97 -7.17 -11.31
N LYS A 156 2.62 -7.87 -12.25
CA LYS A 156 2.09 -8.10 -13.59
C LYS A 156 0.73 -8.81 -13.56
N ASP A 157 0.60 -9.80 -12.70
CA ASP A 157 -0.62 -10.60 -12.59
C ASP A 157 -1.74 -9.84 -11.88
N VAL A 158 -1.42 -9.07 -10.85
CA VAL A 158 -2.39 -8.18 -10.19
C VAL A 158 -2.91 -7.15 -11.19
N VAL A 159 -2.03 -6.46 -11.90
CA VAL A 159 -2.41 -5.45 -12.91
C VAL A 159 -3.30 -6.06 -13.98
N ARG A 160 -2.95 -7.24 -14.50
CA ARG A 160 -3.78 -7.94 -15.49
C ARG A 160 -5.20 -8.17 -14.97
N LYS A 161 -5.34 -8.66 -13.74
CA LYS A 161 -6.65 -8.97 -13.14
C LYS A 161 -7.49 -7.72 -12.88
N VAL A 162 -6.90 -6.64 -12.38
CA VAL A 162 -7.64 -5.39 -12.14
C VAL A 162 -8.00 -4.66 -13.43
N LYS A 163 -7.19 -4.77 -14.48
CA LYS A 163 -7.48 -4.18 -15.79
C LYS A 163 -8.50 -4.94 -16.62
N THR A 164 -8.57 -6.26 -16.50
CA THR A 164 -9.47 -7.09 -17.31
C THR A 164 -10.95 -6.73 -17.12
N LYS A 165 -11.32 -6.19 -15.96
CA LYS A 165 -12.70 -5.76 -15.69
C LYS A 165 -13.07 -4.42 -16.32
N ILE A 166 -12.11 -3.60 -16.72
CA ILE A 166 -12.35 -2.29 -17.32
C ILE A 166 -12.88 -2.41 -18.76
N ASN A 167 -12.66 -3.55 -19.39
CA ASN A 167 -13.01 -3.83 -20.79
C ASN A 167 -14.27 -4.72 -20.98
N ASN A 168 -14.97 -5.00 -19.92
CA ASN A 168 -16.24 -5.73 -19.91
C ASN A 168 -17.36 -4.84 -19.35
#